data_d96425f3b9bf2a1c5e1c9059b4223aa2
#
_entry.id   d96425f3b9bf2a1c5e1c9059b4223aa2
#
_cell.length_a   1.000
_cell.length_b   1.000
_cell.length_c   1.000
_cell.angle_alpha   90.00
_cell.angle_beta   90.00
_cell.angle_gamma   90.00
#
_symmetry.space_group_name_H-M   'P 1'
#
loop_
_entity.id
_entity.type
_entity.pdbx_description
1 polymer ?
#
loop_
_entity_poly.entity_id
_entity_poly.type
_entity_poly.pdbx_seq_one_letter_code
_entity_poly.pdbx_strand_id
1 'polypeptide(L)'
;MKKTIIIILISGLVMIAVLWGASQHLGWFKENETIVEEEEIIEVENKTQVFDLIVLDMSGSMSLIQPYVVVGFNDLIDGLRVVNQQFSATQEHYLTLYVFNEMLQKYVYNNIPIDRDSYITMNDYIPDYRTPLYDAMGTIISDMITKTDTLSEYSVMVTIITDGMENASQYYSEDTISKMIESLSDKGWSFTFFGTDREVLRQAVGVKIDSVYFFERSNSGIHDALIMDEKSRVSKSKAIDSIRKRKK
;
A
#
# COMPACT_ATOMS: atom_id res chain seq x y z
N MET A 1 7.32 19.45 12.50
CA MET A 1 6.63 20.68 12.09
C MET A 1 5.47 20.29 11.18
N LYS A 2 4.23 20.37 11.67
CA LYS A 2 3.04 20.06 10.85
C LYS A 2 2.88 21.14 9.79
N LYS A 3 2.89 20.77 8.51
CA LYS A 3 2.51 21.68 7.42
C LYS A 3 0.98 21.63 7.29
N THR A 4 0.33 22.65 7.80
CA THR A 4 -1.10 22.87 7.58
C THR A 4 -1.28 23.54 6.23
N ILE A 5 -1.95 22.89 5.29
CA ILE A 5 -2.38 23.50 4.02
C ILE A 5 -3.80 23.99 4.24
N ILE A 6 -3.96 25.30 4.24
CA ILE A 6 -5.27 25.96 4.33
C ILE A 6 -5.77 26.18 2.90
N ILE A 7 -6.85 25.54 2.51
CA ILE A 7 -7.55 25.80 1.25
C ILE A 7 -8.80 26.61 1.59
N ILE A 8 -8.80 27.88 1.22
CA ILE A 8 -9.97 28.77 1.37
C ILE A 8 -10.78 28.66 0.09
N LEU A 9 -11.98 28.08 0.18
CA LEU A 9 -12.97 28.10 -0.90
C LEU A 9 -13.88 29.33 -0.71
N ILE A 10 -13.66 30.37 -1.51
CA ILE A 10 -14.55 31.53 -1.57
C ILE A 10 -15.57 31.31 -2.68
N SER A 11 -16.83 31.20 -2.33
CA SER A 11 -17.93 31.25 -3.28
C SER A 11 -18.16 32.69 -3.71
N GLY A 12 -17.60 33.06 -4.84
CA GLY A 12 -17.97 34.27 -5.59
C GLY A 12 -17.34 35.59 -5.13
N LEU A 13 -16.41 36.09 -5.93
CA LEU A 13 -15.73 37.37 -5.90
C LEU A 13 -14.47 37.48 -5.01
N VAL A 14 -13.34 37.34 -5.69
CA VAL A 14 -12.02 37.72 -5.16
C VAL A 14 -11.95 39.25 -5.10
N MET A 15 -11.89 39.80 -3.89
CA MET A 15 -11.31 41.13 -3.69
C MET A 15 -10.09 41.01 -2.78
N ILE A 16 -8.91 41.08 -3.37
CA ILE A 16 -7.66 41.23 -2.65
C ILE A 16 -7.57 42.69 -2.25
N ALA A 17 -7.87 43.03 -0.99
CA ALA A 17 -7.55 44.32 -0.42
C ALA A 17 -6.21 44.22 0.28
N VAL A 18 -5.15 44.66 -0.40
CA VAL A 18 -3.87 44.94 0.22
C VAL A 18 -3.99 46.31 0.87
N LEU A 19 -4.22 46.36 2.18
CA LEU A 19 -4.15 47.64 2.93
C LEU A 19 -2.74 47.83 3.43
N TRP A 20 -1.98 48.65 2.70
CA TRP A 20 -0.84 49.40 3.23
C TRP A 20 -1.28 50.85 3.51
N GLY A 21 -0.92 51.32 4.69
CA GLY A 21 -1.43 52.49 5.34
C GLY A 21 -1.35 53.79 4.55
N ALA A 22 -2.35 54.58 4.75
CA ALA A 22 -2.26 56.04 4.78
C ALA A 22 -3.40 56.58 5.66
N SER A 23 -2.99 57.27 6.70
CA SER A 23 -3.86 57.95 7.64
C SER A 23 -4.50 59.19 7.03
N GLN A 24 -5.67 59.51 7.60
CA GLN A 24 -6.29 60.83 7.72
C GLN A 24 -7.28 61.29 6.65
N HIS A 25 -8.42 61.63 7.22
CA HIS A 25 -9.52 62.45 6.77
C HIS A 25 -10.59 61.82 5.87
N LEU A 26 -11.68 61.41 6.51
CA LEU A 26 -13.00 62.01 6.29
C LEU A 26 -14.05 61.17 7.03
N GLY A 27 -14.66 61.71 8.09
CA GLY A 27 -15.81 61.14 8.74
C GLY A 27 -16.99 61.12 7.78
N TRP A 28 -17.49 59.94 7.56
CA TRP A 28 -18.81 59.59 7.06
C TRP A 28 -18.84 58.10 6.79
N PHE A 29 -18.87 57.30 7.81
CA PHE A 29 -19.40 55.92 7.70
C PHE A 29 -20.29 55.67 8.91
N LYS A 30 -21.59 55.52 8.63
CA LYS A 30 -22.52 54.90 9.54
C LYS A 30 -21.96 53.54 9.94
N GLU A 31 -22.09 53.19 11.21
CA GLU A 31 -21.90 51.82 11.70
C GLU A 31 -22.77 50.87 10.87
N ASN A 32 -22.15 50.22 9.89
CA ASN A 32 -22.68 48.98 9.35
C ASN A 32 -22.16 47.88 10.26
N GLU A 33 -23.06 47.21 10.91
CA GLU A 33 -22.80 45.94 11.58
C GLU A 33 -22.01 45.04 10.61
N THR A 34 -20.73 44.88 10.88
CA THR A 34 -19.90 43.92 10.14
C THR A 34 -20.38 42.54 10.58
N ILE A 35 -21.19 41.90 9.75
CA ILE A 35 -21.45 40.46 9.87
C ILE A 35 -20.09 39.80 9.68
N VAL A 36 -19.44 39.46 10.78
CA VAL A 36 -18.28 38.54 10.75
C VAL A 36 -18.86 37.19 10.47
N GLU A 37 -18.90 36.78 9.18
CA GLU A 37 -19.10 35.38 8.85
C GLU A 37 -17.92 34.63 9.49
N GLU A 38 -18.22 33.81 10.50
CA GLU A 38 -17.27 32.85 11.01
C GLU A 38 -16.90 31.91 9.87
N GLU A 39 -15.73 32.11 9.26
CA GLU A 39 -15.17 31.15 8.31
C GLU A 39 -14.87 29.85 9.07
N GLU A 40 -15.69 28.84 8.81
CA GLU A 40 -15.47 27.50 9.32
C GLU A 40 -14.16 26.98 8.70
N ILE A 41 -13.09 26.95 9.48
CA ILE A 41 -11.81 26.36 9.08
C ILE A 41 -12.02 24.86 9.00
N ILE A 42 -12.29 24.35 7.81
CA ILE A 42 -12.32 22.90 7.57
C ILE A 42 -10.86 22.42 7.63
N GLU A 43 -10.47 21.86 8.75
CA GLU A 43 -9.17 21.18 8.90
C GLU A 43 -9.24 19.90 8.06
N VAL A 44 -8.65 19.93 6.85
CA VAL A 44 -8.52 18.72 6.03
C VAL A 44 -7.53 17.80 6.70
N GLU A 45 -8.05 16.81 7.38
CA GLU A 45 -7.25 15.81 8.04
C GLU A 45 -6.52 14.95 7.01
N ASN A 46 -5.18 14.96 7.03
CA ASN A 46 -4.37 14.14 6.12
C ASN A 46 -4.63 12.65 6.41
N LYS A 47 -5.05 11.91 5.39
CA LYS A 47 -5.25 10.46 5.46
C LYS A 47 -3.91 9.74 5.56
N THR A 48 -3.88 8.61 6.25
CA THR A 48 -2.74 7.71 6.24
C THR A 48 -2.64 7.02 4.87
N GLN A 49 -1.49 7.11 4.23
CA GLN A 49 -1.24 6.36 3.00
C GLN A 49 -0.92 4.91 3.34
N VAL A 50 -1.67 3.98 2.77
CA VAL A 50 -1.48 2.54 2.94
C VAL A 50 -1.01 1.95 1.62
N PHE A 51 0.18 1.35 1.63
CA PHE A 51 0.77 0.72 0.44
C PHE A 51 0.57 -0.78 0.53
N ASP A 52 -0.26 -1.30 -0.35
CA ASP A 52 -0.58 -2.72 -0.49
C ASP A 52 0.32 -3.32 -1.57
N LEU A 53 1.43 -3.93 -1.16
CA LEU A 53 2.43 -4.54 -2.05
C LEU A 53 2.18 -6.04 -2.16
N ILE A 54 2.03 -6.53 -3.38
CA ILE A 54 1.89 -7.95 -3.69
C ILE A 54 3.07 -8.36 -4.58
N VAL A 55 3.90 -9.26 -4.06
CA VAL A 55 5.03 -9.88 -4.74
C VAL A 55 4.60 -11.27 -5.16
N LEU A 56 4.31 -11.45 -6.43
CA LEU A 56 3.72 -12.66 -6.98
C LEU A 56 4.74 -13.40 -7.85
N ASP A 57 5.08 -14.60 -7.42
CA ASP A 57 5.92 -15.51 -8.17
C ASP A 57 5.27 -15.86 -9.52
N MET A 58 6.04 -15.72 -10.59
CA MET A 58 5.66 -16.08 -11.95
C MET A 58 6.67 -17.11 -12.52
N SER A 59 7.28 -17.93 -11.65
CA SER A 59 8.15 -19.03 -12.08
C SER A 59 7.37 -20.19 -12.66
N GLY A 60 8.08 -21.11 -13.34
CA GLY A 60 7.46 -22.20 -14.10
C GLY A 60 6.58 -23.13 -13.28
N SER A 61 6.85 -23.32 -11.98
CA SER A 61 6.01 -24.15 -11.08
C SER A 61 4.59 -23.61 -10.93
N MET A 62 4.42 -22.28 -10.97
CA MET A 62 3.11 -21.61 -10.89
C MET A 62 2.19 -21.88 -12.10
N SER A 63 2.71 -22.46 -13.20
CA SER A 63 1.93 -22.71 -14.42
C SER A 63 0.72 -23.62 -14.20
N LEU A 64 0.83 -24.56 -13.27
CA LEU A 64 -0.26 -25.50 -12.93
C LEU A 64 -1.46 -24.81 -12.28
N ILE A 65 -1.23 -23.67 -11.64
CA ILE A 65 -2.25 -22.92 -10.91
C ILE A 65 -2.52 -21.53 -11.50
N GLN A 66 -1.93 -21.21 -12.66
CA GLN A 66 -2.07 -19.92 -13.33
C GLN A 66 -3.51 -19.39 -13.41
N PRO A 67 -4.52 -20.16 -13.87
CA PRO A 67 -5.89 -19.67 -13.94
C PRO A 67 -6.46 -19.29 -12.56
N TYR A 68 -6.10 -20.05 -11.54
CA TYR A 68 -6.57 -19.82 -10.18
C TYR A 68 -5.92 -18.60 -9.55
N VAL A 69 -4.63 -18.37 -9.85
CA VAL A 69 -3.91 -17.15 -9.42
C VAL A 69 -4.56 -15.91 -10.03
N VAL A 70 -4.87 -15.92 -11.32
CA VAL A 70 -5.53 -14.79 -11.99
C VAL A 70 -6.89 -14.49 -11.40
N VAL A 71 -7.72 -15.51 -11.20
CA VAL A 71 -9.05 -15.34 -10.58
C VAL A 71 -8.91 -14.85 -9.14
N GLY A 72 -8.10 -15.55 -8.33
CA GLY A 72 -7.93 -15.20 -6.92
C GLY A 72 -7.32 -13.81 -6.70
N PHE A 73 -6.37 -13.38 -7.56
CA PHE A 73 -5.86 -12.02 -7.49
C PHE A 73 -6.97 -10.98 -7.77
N ASN A 74 -7.82 -11.22 -8.77
CA ASN A 74 -8.92 -10.32 -9.08
C ASN A 74 -9.95 -10.28 -7.94
N ASP A 75 -10.22 -11.40 -7.28
CA ASP A 75 -11.06 -11.44 -6.06
C ASP A 75 -10.42 -10.66 -4.91
N LEU A 76 -9.09 -10.75 -4.74
CA LEU A 76 -8.36 -9.95 -3.74
C LEU A 76 -8.50 -8.45 -4.01
N ILE A 77 -8.42 -8.03 -5.29
CA ILE A 77 -8.62 -6.61 -5.65
C ILE A 77 -10.01 -6.12 -5.24
N ASP A 78 -11.04 -6.92 -5.44
CA ASP A 78 -12.39 -6.57 -4.99
C ASP A 78 -12.47 -6.45 -3.46
N GLY A 79 -11.83 -7.35 -2.72
CA GLY A 79 -11.69 -7.25 -1.27
C GLY A 79 -10.96 -5.98 -0.83
N LEU A 80 -9.85 -5.64 -1.49
CA LEU A 80 -9.09 -4.41 -1.20
C LEU A 80 -9.89 -3.13 -1.47
N ARG A 81 -10.75 -3.13 -2.50
CA ARG A 81 -11.68 -2.02 -2.75
C ARG A 81 -12.68 -1.83 -1.61
N VAL A 82 -13.20 -2.93 -1.07
CA VAL A 82 -14.08 -2.89 0.10
C VAL A 82 -13.34 -2.32 1.32
N VAL A 83 -12.09 -2.76 1.55
CA VAL A 83 -11.24 -2.22 2.64
C VAL A 83 -11.01 -0.72 2.43
N ASN A 84 -10.61 -0.29 1.24
CA ASN A 84 -10.38 1.13 0.92
C ASN A 84 -11.65 1.96 1.16
N GLN A 85 -12.81 1.47 0.75
CA GLN A 85 -14.09 2.15 0.97
C GLN A 85 -14.42 2.24 2.47
N GLN A 86 -14.24 1.16 3.22
CA GLN A 86 -14.53 1.09 4.66
C GLN A 86 -13.71 2.09 5.48
N PHE A 87 -12.45 2.32 5.09
CA PHE A 87 -11.50 3.19 5.81
C PHE A 87 -11.24 4.52 5.08
N SER A 88 -12.01 4.84 4.04
CA SER A 88 -11.80 6.00 3.16
C SER A 88 -11.78 7.36 3.86
N ALA A 89 -12.39 7.47 5.04
CA ALA A 89 -12.34 8.71 5.85
C ALA A 89 -10.95 9.00 6.42
N THR A 90 -10.13 7.97 6.67
CA THR A 90 -8.87 8.06 7.41
C THR A 90 -7.67 7.51 6.68
N GLN A 91 -7.88 6.71 5.64
CA GLN A 91 -6.85 6.00 4.89
C GLN A 91 -7.05 6.17 3.38
N GLU A 92 -5.95 6.07 2.64
CA GLU A 92 -5.91 5.94 1.18
C GLU A 92 -5.03 4.75 0.81
N HIS A 93 -5.61 3.77 0.12
CA HIS A 93 -4.92 2.56 -0.27
C HIS A 93 -4.36 2.64 -1.69
N TYR A 94 -3.11 2.20 -1.85
CA TYR A 94 -2.38 2.17 -3.11
C TYR A 94 -1.88 0.76 -3.38
N LEU A 95 -2.26 0.21 -4.54
CA LEU A 95 -1.85 -1.13 -4.98
C LEU A 95 -0.52 -1.09 -5.73
N THR A 96 0.35 -2.02 -5.38
CA THR A 96 1.48 -2.43 -6.20
C THR A 96 1.42 -3.94 -6.43
N LEU A 97 1.37 -4.37 -7.68
CA LEU A 97 1.59 -5.76 -8.08
C LEU A 97 2.93 -5.88 -8.81
N TYR A 98 3.83 -6.64 -8.22
CA TYR A 98 5.12 -6.98 -8.78
C TYR A 98 5.16 -8.47 -9.07
N VAL A 99 5.33 -8.84 -10.34
CA VAL A 99 5.49 -10.23 -10.78
C VAL A 99 6.93 -10.50 -11.13
N PHE A 100 7.42 -11.69 -10.83
CA PHE A 100 8.82 -12.01 -11.02
C PHE A 100 9.07 -13.45 -11.45
N ASN A 101 10.04 -13.64 -12.34
CA ASN A 101 10.76 -14.86 -12.59
C ASN A 101 12.22 -14.50 -12.98
N GLU A 102 13.04 -15.47 -13.31
CA GLU A 102 14.47 -15.26 -13.67
C GLU A 102 14.68 -14.30 -14.84
N MET A 103 13.78 -14.28 -15.82
CA MET A 103 13.91 -13.49 -17.04
C MET A 103 13.15 -12.18 -17.00
N LEU A 104 12.16 -12.08 -16.13
CA LEU A 104 11.26 -10.93 -16.06
C LEU A 104 10.90 -10.59 -14.63
N GLN A 105 11.25 -9.36 -14.25
CA GLN A 105 10.81 -8.75 -13.01
C GLN A 105 10.16 -7.42 -13.36
N LYS A 106 8.87 -7.28 -13.14
CA LYS A 106 8.11 -6.08 -13.55
C LYS A 106 7.00 -5.69 -12.62
N TYR A 107 6.73 -4.40 -12.55
CA TYR A 107 5.49 -3.87 -12.02
C TYR A 107 4.37 -4.07 -13.05
N VAL A 108 3.32 -4.82 -12.70
CA VAL A 108 2.05 -4.81 -13.42
C VAL A 108 1.28 -3.56 -13.02
N TYR A 109 1.25 -3.28 -11.71
CA TYR A 109 0.76 -2.03 -11.13
C TYR A 109 1.81 -1.45 -10.21
N ASN A 110 1.98 -0.13 -10.22
CA ASN A 110 2.93 0.56 -9.36
C ASN A 110 2.27 1.76 -8.68
N ASN A 111 1.91 1.58 -7.41
CA ASN A 111 1.29 2.60 -6.56
C ASN A 111 0.07 3.27 -7.20
N ILE A 112 -0.80 2.50 -7.79
CA ILE A 112 -2.08 3.01 -8.30
C ILE A 112 -3.12 3.06 -7.17
N PRO A 113 -4.00 4.06 -7.14
CA PRO A 113 -5.15 4.03 -6.23
C PRO A 113 -5.97 2.76 -6.45
N ILE A 114 -6.40 2.12 -5.37
CA ILE A 114 -7.08 0.82 -5.42
C ILE A 114 -8.48 0.86 -6.04
N ASP A 115 -9.04 2.05 -6.26
CA ASP A 115 -10.32 2.27 -6.93
C ASP A 115 -10.24 2.19 -8.46
N ARG A 116 -9.02 2.19 -9.04
CA ARG A 116 -8.79 1.98 -10.47
C ARG A 116 -9.06 0.54 -10.89
N ASP A 117 -9.40 0.36 -12.16
CA ASP A 117 -9.41 -0.97 -12.79
C ASP A 117 -8.00 -1.57 -12.73
N SER A 118 -7.88 -2.63 -11.94
CA SER A 118 -6.61 -3.28 -11.62
C SER A 118 -6.71 -4.81 -11.68
N TYR A 119 -7.63 -5.33 -12.52
CA TYR A 119 -7.69 -6.76 -12.81
C TYR A 119 -6.59 -7.19 -13.76
N ILE A 120 -6.05 -8.37 -13.51
CA ILE A 120 -5.10 -9.03 -14.42
C ILE A 120 -5.81 -10.09 -15.27
N THR A 121 -5.20 -10.39 -16.40
CA THR A 121 -5.62 -11.46 -17.31
C THR A 121 -4.56 -12.55 -17.39
N MET A 122 -4.87 -13.64 -18.07
CA MET A 122 -3.91 -14.72 -18.37
C MET A 122 -2.70 -14.21 -19.18
N ASN A 123 -2.84 -13.10 -19.92
CA ASN A 123 -1.74 -12.51 -20.69
C ASN A 123 -0.81 -11.63 -19.84
N ASP A 124 -1.27 -11.18 -18.67
CA ASP A 124 -0.47 -10.37 -17.75
C ASP A 124 0.41 -11.24 -16.85
N TYR A 125 -0.01 -12.50 -16.65
CA TYR A 125 0.63 -13.46 -15.76
C TYR A 125 0.93 -14.76 -16.51
N ILE A 126 2.16 -14.91 -17.02
CA ILE A 126 2.62 -16.05 -17.81
C ILE A 126 3.79 -16.72 -17.08
N PRO A 127 3.52 -17.75 -16.26
CA PRO A 127 4.56 -18.44 -15.47
C PRO A 127 5.55 -19.18 -16.35
N ASP A 128 6.87 -18.92 -16.13
CA ASP A 128 8.00 -19.62 -16.76
C ASP A 128 9.30 -19.35 -15.96
N TYR A 129 10.37 -20.09 -16.27
CA TYR A 129 11.71 -19.92 -15.71
C TYR A 129 11.82 -20.22 -14.20
N ARG A 130 12.92 -19.76 -13.59
CA ARG A 130 13.28 -20.00 -12.18
C ARG A 130 12.82 -18.86 -11.27
N THR A 131 13.04 -19.03 -9.95
CA THR A 131 12.48 -18.22 -8.87
C THR A 131 13.55 -17.37 -8.18
N PRO A 132 13.85 -16.12 -8.63
CA PRO A 132 14.75 -15.19 -7.94
C PRO A 132 13.99 -14.43 -6.82
N LEU A 133 13.57 -15.14 -5.79
CA LEU A 133 12.71 -14.62 -4.74
C LEU A 133 13.35 -13.46 -3.96
N TYR A 134 14.63 -13.61 -3.57
CA TYR A 134 15.31 -12.57 -2.78
C TYR A 134 15.56 -11.32 -3.61
N ASP A 135 15.86 -11.46 -4.90
CA ASP A 135 16.02 -10.30 -5.80
C ASP A 135 14.69 -9.54 -5.96
N ALA A 136 13.58 -10.26 -6.12
CA ALA A 136 12.26 -9.66 -6.21
C ALA A 136 11.87 -8.92 -4.91
N MET A 137 12.06 -9.55 -3.76
CA MET A 137 11.81 -8.94 -2.46
C MET A 137 12.69 -7.71 -2.23
N GLY A 138 13.98 -7.83 -2.47
CA GLY A 138 14.95 -6.75 -2.27
C GLY A 138 14.64 -5.53 -3.15
N THR A 139 14.28 -5.76 -4.41
CA THR A 139 13.92 -4.70 -5.34
C THR A 139 12.69 -3.92 -4.87
N ILE A 140 11.58 -4.61 -4.62
CA ILE A 140 10.32 -3.93 -4.25
C ILE A 140 10.41 -3.24 -2.87
N ILE A 141 11.11 -3.84 -1.93
CA ILE A 141 11.34 -3.25 -0.60
C ILE A 141 12.19 -1.97 -0.73
N SER A 142 13.26 -2.00 -1.52
CA SER A 142 14.14 -0.84 -1.73
C SER A 142 13.41 0.32 -2.42
N ASP A 143 12.61 0.02 -3.43
CA ASP A 143 11.81 1.02 -4.14
C ASP A 143 10.78 1.66 -3.21
N MET A 144 10.13 0.86 -2.35
CA MET A 144 9.14 1.37 -1.40
C MET A 144 9.78 2.16 -0.26
N ILE A 145 10.97 1.79 0.22
CA ILE A 145 11.75 2.62 1.17
C ILE A 145 11.97 4.01 0.58
N THR A 146 12.47 4.08 -0.66
CA THR A 146 12.70 5.35 -1.35
C THR A 146 11.44 6.19 -1.46
N LYS A 147 10.30 5.55 -1.77
CA LYS A 147 9.02 6.24 -1.89
C LYS A 147 8.49 6.77 -0.56
N THR A 148 8.68 6.03 0.52
CA THR A 148 8.14 6.38 1.83
C THR A 148 9.05 7.29 2.66
N ASP A 149 10.29 7.52 2.23
CA ASP A 149 11.31 8.30 2.97
C ASP A 149 10.84 9.73 3.32
N THR A 150 10.01 10.34 2.48
CA THR A 150 9.49 11.70 2.68
C THR A 150 8.11 11.74 3.37
N LEU A 151 7.51 10.59 3.63
CA LEU A 151 6.16 10.50 4.19
C LEU A 151 6.20 10.47 5.71
N SER A 152 5.30 11.20 6.35
CA SER A 152 5.20 11.26 7.82
C SER A 152 4.22 10.26 8.41
N GLU A 153 3.15 9.93 7.68
CA GLU A 153 2.10 8.98 8.11
C GLU A 153 1.78 8.02 6.98
N TYR A 154 2.31 6.82 7.08
CA TYR A 154 2.07 5.75 6.12
C TYR A 154 2.10 4.38 6.79
N SER A 155 1.61 3.37 6.09
CA SER A 155 1.74 1.95 6.44
C SER A 155 2.07 1.15 5.18
N VAL A 156 2.85 0.09 5.32
CA VAL A 156 3.21 -0.79 4.21
C VAL A 156 2.87 -2.23 4.57
N MET A 157 2.13 -2.89 3.70
CA MET A 157 1.74 -4.28 3.83
C MET A 157 2.28 -5.06 2.64
N VAL A 158 3.26 -5.92 2.88
CA VAL A 158 3.93 -6.74 1.84
C VAL A 158 3.40 -8.15 1.93
N THR A 159 2.82 -8.64 0.84
CA THR A 159 2.41 -10.04 0.69
C THR A 159 3.23 -10.71 -0.39
N ILE A 160 3.89 -11.79 -0.03
CA ILE A 160 4.69 -12.64 -0.93
C ILE A 160 3.92 -13.94 -1.18
N ILE A 161 3.74 -14.28 -2.46
CA ILE A 161 3.03 -15.51 -2.88
C ILE A 161 3.94 -16.28 -3.81
N THR A 162 4.34 -17.49 -3.41
CA THR A 162 5.20 -18.36 -4.22
C THR A 162 4.91 -19.84 -3.95
N ASP A 163 5.03 -20.67 -4.96
CA ASP A 163 5.00 -22.12 -4.83
C ASP A 163 6.39 -22.78 -5.00
N GLY A 164 7.43 -21.94 -5.16
CA GLY A 164 8.79 -22.35 -5.46
C GLY A 164 9.83 -21.96 -4.39
N MET A 165 10.95 -22.70 -4.43
CA MET A 165 12.14 -22.37 -3.65
C MET A 165 12.95 -21.29 -4.37
N GLU A 166 13.57 -20.38 -3.60
CA GLU A 166 14.63 -19.51 -4.08
C GLU A 166 15.71 -20.33 -4.82
N ASN A 167 16.02 -19.99 -6.05
CA ASN A 167 17.01 -20.73 -6.84
C ASN A 167 17.70 -19.91 -7.94
N ALA A 168 17.48 -18.60 -8.01
CA ALA A 168 17.99 -17.79 -9.12
C ALA A 168 18.40 -16.36 -8.74
N SER A 169 18.31 -15.93 -7.48
CA SER A 169 18.73 -14.59 -7.05
C SER A 169 20.24 -14.39 -7.19
N GLN A 170 20.63 -13.19 -7.60
CA GLN A 170 22.02 -12.79 -7.87
C GLN A 170 22.46 -11.57 -7.05
N TYR A 171 21.52 -10.69 -6.68
CA TYR A 171 21.81 -9.38 -6.09
C TYR A 171 21.52 -9.34 -4.59
N TYR A 172 20.52 -10.08 -4.13
CA TYR A 172 20.12 -10.12 -2.72
C TYR A 172 20.28 -11.54 -2.16
N SER A 173 20.77 -11.63 -0.92
CA SER A 173 20.89 -12.87 -0.18
C SER A 173 19.82 -12.96 0.91
N GLU A 174 19.61 -14.17 1.44
CA GLU A 174 18.74 -14.41 2.60
C GLU A 174 19.08 -13.48 3.78
N ASP A 175 20.39 -13.34 4.11
CA ASP A 175 20.85 -12.46 5.20
C ASP A 175 20.50 -10.99 4.94
N THR A 176 20.66 -10.53 3.69
CA THR A 176 20.29 -9.15 3.32
C THR A 176 18.80 -8.91 3.49
N ILE A 177 17.96 -9.78 2.95
CA ILE A 177 16.50 -9.68 3.06
C ILE A 177 16.05 -9.78 4.53
N SER A 178 16.63 -10.69 5.31
CA SER A 178 16.34 -10.85 6.74
C SER A 178 16.57 -9.53 7.52
N LYS A 179 17.71 -8.87 7.28
CA LYS A 179 18.04 -7.57 7.92
C LYS A 179 17.08 -6.45 7.48
N MET A 180 16.69 -6.42 6.20
CA MET A 180 15.72 -5.45 5.70
C MET A 180 14.36 -5.64 6.38
N ILE A 181 13.85 -6.86 6.43
CA ILE A 181 12.55 -7.18 7.05
C ILE A 181 12.55 -6.82 8.54
N GLU A 182 13.59 -7.24 9.30
CA GLU A 182 13.72 -6.92 10.73
C GLU A 182 13.65 -5.40 10.97
N SER A 183 14.50 -4.64 10.25
CA SER A 183 14.54 -3.18 10.40
C SER A 183 13.23 -2.48 10.00
N LEU A 184 12.48 -3.02 9.04
CA LEU A 184 11.24 -2.43 8.56
C LEU A 184 10.02 -2.84 9.41
N SER A 185 10.02 -4.05 9.97
CA SER A 185 9.01 -4.50 10.93
C SER A 185 9.02 -3.60 12.17
N ASP A 186 10.19 -3.20 12.65
CA ASP A 186 10.36 -2.23 13.75
C ASP A 186 9.78 -0.84 13.40
N LYS A 187 9.70 -0.50 12.10
CA LYS A 187 9.09 0.73 11.58
C LYS A 187 7.60 0.61 11.28
N GLY A 188 6.99 -0.54 11.58
CA GLY A 188 5.56 -0.79 11.40
C GLY A 188 5.18 -1.34 10.02
N TRP A 189 6.13 -1.75 9.19
CA TRP A 189 5.84 -2.55 8.00
C TRP A 189 5.37 -3.94 8.42
N SER A 190 4.56 -4.56 7.57
CA SER A 190 4.11 -5.92 7.82
C SER A 190 4.39 -6.81 6.62
N PHE A 191 4.85 -8.01 6.90
CA PHE A 191 5.19 -9.00 5.90
C PHE A 191 4.36 -10.25 6.10
N THR A 192 3.76 -10.74 5.01
CA THR A 192 2.99 -11.98 4.97
C THR A 192 3.53 -12.86 3.84
N PHE A 193 3.69 -14.13 4.10
CA PHE A 193 4.22 -15.08 3.13
C PHE A 193 3.25 -16.26 2.97
N PHE A 194 2.90 -16.55 1.73
CA PHE A 194 2.12 -17.71 1.35
C PHE A 194 2.98 -18.66 0.54
N GLY A 195 3.04 -19.93 0.97
CA GLY A 195 3.82 -20.99 0.33
C GLY A 195 3.11 -22.33 0.32
N THR A 196 3.56 -23.26 -0.53
CA THR A 196 2.87 -24.52 -0.83
C THR A 196 3.38 -25.74 -0.08
N ASP A 197 4.54 -25.68 0.53
CA ASP A 197 5.13 -26.78 1.29
C ASP A 197 6.09 -26.30 2.38
N ARG A 198 6.60 -27.26 3.17
CA ARG A 198 7.48 -26.94 4.31
C ARG A 198 8.80 -26.29 3.90
N GLU A 199 9.34 -26.64 2.75
CA GLU A 199 10.63 -26.12 2.30
C GLU A 199 10.46 -24.70 1.82
N VAL A 200 9.41 -24.43 1.05
CA VAL A 200 9.03 -23.06 0.65
C VAL A 200 8.74 -22.19 1.87
N LEU A 201 8.00 -22.69 2.87
CA LEU A 201 7.72 -21.91 4.09
C LEU A 201 8.95 -21.66 4.97
N ARG A 202 9.96 -22.55 4.94
CA ARG A 202 11.24 -22.30 5.66
C ARG A 202 11.98 -21.06 5.17
N GLN A 203 11.86 -20.71 3.89
CA GLN A 203 12.47 -19.49 3.34
C GLN A 203 11.92 -18.24 4.04
N ALA A 204 10.61 -18.19 4.29
CA ALA A 204 9.98 -17.10 5.02
C ALA A 204 10.52 -16.97 6.45
N VAL A 205 10.74 -18.10 7.14
CA VAL A 205 11.35 -18.13 8.48
C VAL A 205 12.80 -17.68 8.43
N GLY A 206 13.55 -18.12 7.41
CA GLY A 206 14.95 -17.72 7.19
C GLY A 206 15.10 -16.21 7.05
N VAL A 207 14.17 -15.55 6.37
CA VAL A 207 14.14 -14.09 6.23
C VAL A 207 13.31 -13.38 7.30
N LYS A 208 12.97 -14.06 8.41
CA LYS A 208 12.30 -13.50 9.60
C LYS A 208 10.89 -12.95 9.35
N ILE A 209 10.12 -13.56 8.44
CA ILE A 209 8.70 -13.29 8.28
C ILE A 209 7.91 -14.10 9.31
N ASP A 210 7.12 -13.42 10.15
CA ASP A 210 6.32 -14.07 11.20
C ASP A 210 4.95 -14.55 10.71
N SER A 211 4.36 -13.85 9.75
CA SER A 211 3.05 -14.19 9.19
C SER A 211 3.21 -15.14 8.00
N VAL A 212 3.28 -16.45 8.26
CA VAL A 212 3.56 -17.48 7.26
C VAL A 212 2.37 -18.42 7.15
N TYR A 213 1.86 -18.62 5.94
CA TYR A 213 0.68 -19.42 5.67
C TYR A 213 0.94 -20.43 4.56
N PHE A 214 0.37 -21.61 4.75
CA PHE A 214 0.33 -22.68 3.74
C PHE A 214 -0.87 -22.47 2.81
N PHE A 215 -0.69 -22.73 1.50
CA PHE A 215 -1.80 -22.93 0.58
C PHE A 215 -1.58 -24.16 -0.31
N GLU A 216 -2.67 -24.82 -0.68
CA GLU A 216 -2.64 -25.93 -1.64
C GLU A 216 -2.57 -25.39 -3.07
N ARG A 217 -1.87 -26.12 -3.95
CA ARG A 217 -1.84 -25.84 -5.40
C ARG A 217 -3.18 -26.19 -6.06
N SER A 218 -4.23 -25.53 -5.65
CA SER A 218 -5.61 -25.72 -6.12
C SER A 218 -6.36 -24.40 -6.17
N ASN A 219 -7.52 -24.39 -6.83
CA ASN A 219 -8.38 -23.20 -6.84
C ASN A 219 -8.78 -22.77 -5.42
N SER A 220 -9.23 -23.72 -4.60
CA SER A 220 -9.61 -23.44 -3.22
C SER A 220 -8.43 -22.96 -2.39
N GLY A 221 -7.24 -23.56 -2.55
CA GLY A 221 -6.06 -23.17 -1.77
C GLY A 221 -5.60 -21.74 -2.03
N ILE A 222 -5.53 -21.32 -3.30
CA ILE A 222 -5.21 -19.93 -3.67
C ILE A 222 -6.29 -18.98 -3.17
N HIS A 223 -7.56 -19.32 -3.39
CA HIS A 223 -8.67 -18.49 -2.94
C HIS A 223 -8.65 -18.28 -1.41
N ASP A 224 -8.47 -19.36 -0.65
CA ASP A 224 -8.38 -19.29 0.82
C ASP A 224 -7.20 -18.44 1.29
N ALA A 225 -6.02 -18.57 0.63
CA ALA A 225 -4.84 -17.75 0.93
C ALA A 225 -5.13 -16.27 0.75
N LEU A 226 -5.76 -15.88 -0.35
CA LEU A 226 -6.06 -14.49 -0.67
C LEU A 226 -7.16 -13.90 0.24
N ILE A 227 -8.16 -14.71 0.64
CA ILE A 227 -9.12 -14.31 1.69
C ILE A 227 -8.41 -14.09 3.05
N MET A 228 -7.42 -14.92 3.38
CA MET A 228 -6.64 -14.72 4.61
C MET A 228 -5.82 -13.43 4.55
N ASP A 229 -5.23 -13.09 3.41
CA ASP A 229 -4.54 -11.83 3.21
C ASP A 229 -5.48 -10.63 3.37
N GLU A 230 -6.66 -10.66 2.75
CA GLU A 230 -7.70 -9.62 2.91
C GLU A 230 -8.07 -9.40 4.38
N LYS A 231 -8.35 -10.49 5.13
CA LYS A 231 -8.65 -10.40 6.57
C LYS A 231 -7.52 -9.79 7.38
N SER A 232 -6.27 -10.12 7.04
CA SER A 232 -5.09 -9.54 7.66
C SER A 232 -5.03 -8.02 7.41
N ARG A 233 -5.29 -7.57 6.18
CA ARG A 233 -5.32 -6.15 5.78
C ARG A 233 -6.44 -5.38 6.50
N VAL A 234 -7.65 -5.94 6.60
CA VAL A 234 -8.74 -5.36 7.40
C VAL A 234 -8.32 -5.17 8.86
N SER A 235 -7.69 -6.18 9.45
CA SER A 235 -7.21 -6.09 10.85
C SER A 235 -6.18 -4.98 11.03
N LYS A 236 -5.23 -4.85 10.11
CA LYS A 236 -4.20 -3.80 10.14
C LYS A 236 -4.79 -2.41 9.91
N SER A 237 -5.73 -2.25 8.99
CA SER A 237 -6.44 -0.98 8.77
C SER A 237 -7.22 -0.54 10.02
N LYS A 238 -7.84 -1.47 10.74
CA LYS A 238 -8.45 -1.19 12.06
C LYS A 238 -7.41 -0.73 13.09
N ALA A 239 -6.23 -1.33 13.10
CA ALA A 239 -5.15 -0.94 14.02
C ALA A 239 -4.64 0.47 13.70
N ILE A 240 -4.47 0.83 12.43
CA ILE A 240 -4.10 2.19 11.99
C ILE A 240 -5.12 3.21 12.53
N ASP A 241 -6.41 2.98 12.33
CA ASP A 241 -7.47 3.86 12.83
C ASP A 241 -7.45 3.99 14.35
N SER A 242 -7.18 2.89 15.06
CA SER A 242 -7.11 2.90 16.51
C SER A 242 -5.93 3.72 17.03
N ILE A 243 -4.79 3.64 16.38
CA ILE A 243 -3.60 4.45 16.70
C ILE A 243 -3.87 5.93 16.43
N ARG A 244 -4.50 6.25 15.29
CA ARG A 244 -4.84 7.62 14.89
C ARG A 244 -5.80 8.26 15.89
N LYS A 245 -6.83 7.53 16.37
CA LYS A 245 -7.77 8.01 17.38
C LYS A 245 -7.13 8.30 18.73
N ARG A 246 -6.04 7.63 19.08
CA ARG A 246 -5.30 7.86 20.35
C ARG A 246 -4.36 9.08 20.27
N LYS A 247 -4.01 9.53 19.07
CA LYS A 247 -3.14 10.70 18.86
C LYS A 247 -3.91 12.03 18.85
N LYS A 248 -5.24 11.97 18.81
CA LYS A 248 -6.16 13.10 18.95
C LYS A 248 -6.54 13.31 20.41
#